data_fe48a80d37831adfa3955022813a686b
#
_entry.id   fe48a80d37831adfa3955022813a686b
#
_cell.length_a   1.000
_cell.length_b   1.000
_cell.length_c   1.000
_cell.angle_alpha   90.00
_cell.angle_beta   90.00
_cell.angle_gamma   90.00
#
_symmetry.space_group_name_H-M   'P 1'
#
loop_
_entity.id
_entity.type
_entity.pdbx_description
1 polymer ?
#
loop_
_entity_poly.entity_id
_entity_poly.type
_entity_poly.pdbx_seq_one_letter_code
_entity_poly.pdbx_strand_id
1 'polypeptide(L)'
;RNLDNFIHPDYVNRTDVPHVPRFMSTRLTYDQFTELVDAIKEEGMIAISTPFDEGSVDWCMEQGIDIIKIASCSSLDWPLLEKAAATGKPLIISTGGKTLSDIDKLYNFFSHRKCDFAFLHCIAEYPAPADHLQLDFIDRMNKRYRDVTIGYSGHEDPDDNTVAMLAVAKGAKILERHVALPTEKYSINAYSMTPAQADKWVEAVIKARTICATKKENDKYVSQAEIDSLNSLMRGVYLKHDVKAGDTIGIDDVFFAMPCQEKQMNSGEFNDGIEVSRNYAANEALFETRHITSTKLARSVIHDAKGMLYEAGIVLGDDIEIELSHHYGMKNFRQTGAIIVSVINREYCKKILIV
;
A
#
# COMPACT_ATOMS: atom_id res chain seq x y z
N ARG A 1 -13.69 29.52 -5.87
CA ARG A 1 -12.86 30.61 -6.43
C ARG A 1 -13.57 31.93 -6.20
N ASN A 2 -12.90 32.87 -5.61
CA ASN A 2 -13.33 34.25 -5.68
C ASN A 2 -12.88 34.82 -7.04
N LEU A 3 -13.74 34.72 -8.06
CA LEU A 3 -13.36 35.07 -9.44
C LEU A 3 -12.93 36.53 -9.58
N ASP A 4 -13.42 37.41 -8.69
CA ASP A 4 -13.09 38.85 -8.72
C ASP A 4 -11.60 39.08 -8.33
N ASN A 5 -10.99 38.16 -7.54
CA ASN A 5 -9.57 38.17 -7.19
C ASN A 5 -8.73 37.24 -8.06
N PHE A 6 -9.32 36.19 -8.60
CA PHE A 6 -8.60 35.14 -9.34
C PHE A 6 -8.40 35.47 -10.82
N ILE A 7 -9.36 36.19 -11.45
CA ILE A 7 -9.29 36.57 -12.85
C ILE A 7 -8.85 38.02 -12.95
N HIS A 8 -7.77 38.30 -13.69
CA HIS A 8 -7.33 39.67 -13.95
C HIS A 8 -8.46 40.48 -14.61
N PRO A 9 -8.74 41.74 -14.19
CA PRO A 9 -9.85 42.56 -14.69
C PRO A 9 -9.95 42.63 -16.21
N ASP A 10 -8.84 42.74 -16.93
CA ASP A 10 -8.83 42.80 -18.39
C ASP A 10 -9.26 41.51 -19.08
N TYR A 11 -9.33 40.37 -18.34
CA TYR A 11 -9.66 39.05 -18.87
C TYR A 11 -11.09 38.62 -18.54
N VAL A 12 -11.79 39.27 -17.62
CA VAL A 12 -13.13 38.85 -17.16
C VAL A 12 -14.12 38.66 -18.31
N ASN A 13 -14.04 39.46 -19.37
CA ASN A 13 -14.93 39.41 -20.52
C ASN A 13 -14.30 38.73 -21.74
N ARG A 14 -13.13 38.13 -21.61
CA ARG A 14 -12.43 37.46 -22.72
C ARG A 14 -13.06 36.10 -23.00
N THR A 15 -13.47 35.89 -24.25
CA THR A 15 -14.04 34.62 -24.72
C THR A 15 -13.03 33.72 -25.39
N ASP A 16 -11.86 34.25 -25.72
CA ASP A 16 -10.72 33.53 -26.32
C ASP A 16 -9.84 32.81 -25.28
N VAL A 17 -10.04 33.08 -23.98
CA VAL A 17 -9.41 32.32 -22.88
C VAL A 17 -10.39 31.25 -22.43
N PRO A 18 -10.19 29.95 -22.78
CA PRO A 18 -11.22 28.93 -22.74
C PRO A 18 -11.92 28.74 -21.39
N HIS A 19 -11.19 28.96 -20.29
CA HIS A 19 -11.72 28.73 -18.94
C HIS A 19 -12.51 29.90 -18.38
N VAL A 20 -12.28 31.14 -18.84
CA VAL A 20 -12.94 32.34 -18.29
C VAL A 20 -14.47 32.30 -18.48
N PRO A 21 -15.01 32.12 -19.70
CA PRO A 21 -16.43 32.05 -19.90
C PRO A 21 -17.10 30.94 -19.07
N ARG A 22 -16.45 29.78 -18.97
CA ARG A 22 -16.96 28.66 -18.20
C ARG A 22 -17.03 29.00 -16.71
N PHE A 23 -15.98 29.55 -16.13
CA PHE A 23 -15.97 29.91 -14.72
C PHE A 23 -17.00 31.02 -14.40
N MET A 24 -17.10 32.03 -15.26
CA MET A 24 -18.10 33.10 -15.10
C MET A 24 -19.52 32.56 -15.18
N SER A 25 -19.83 31.63 -16.10
CA SER A 25 -21.17 31.06 -16.29
C SER A 25 -21.59 30.06 -15.22
N THR A 26 -20.63 29.45 -14.51
CA THR A 26 -20.86 28.45 -13.46
C THR A 26 -20.52 28.97 -12.06
N ARG A 27 -20.33 30.28 -11.93
CA ARG A 27 -20.04 30.93 -10.64
C ARG A 27 -21.18 30.71 -9.67
N LEU A 28 -20.83 30.28 -8.46
CA LEU A 28 -21.75 30.27 -7.30
C LEU A 28 -21.47 31.45 -6.38
N THR A 29 -22.51 31.92 -5.70
CA THR A 29 -22.39 32.91 -4.65
C THR A 29 -21.84 32.27 -3.37
N TYR A 30 -21.45 33.12 -2.41
CA TYR A 30 -21.03 32.66 -1.09
C TYR A 30 -22.11 31.81 -0.41
N ASP A 31 -23.36 32.27 -0.43
CA ASP A 31 -24.51 31.59 0.19
C ASP A 31 -24.75 30.21 -0.48
N GLN A 32 -24.68 30.15 -1.81
CA GLN A 32 -24.80 28.88 -2.52
C GLN A 32 -23.68 27.88 -2.18
N PHE A 33 -22.46 28.37 -1.95
CA PHE A 33 -21.39 27.49 -1.45
C PHE A 33 -21.67 27.01 -0.03
N THR A 34 -22.24 27.88 0.83
CA THR A 34 -22.63 27.50 2.19
C THR A 34 -23.70 26.41 2.17
N GLU A 35 -24.75 26.56 1.33
CA GLU A 35 -25.80 25.55 1.14
C GLU A 35 -25.18 24.17 0.70
N LEU A 36 -24.19 24.18 -0.20
CA LEU A 36 -23.51 22.97 -0.61
C LEU A 36 -22.71 22.32 0.53
N VAL A 37 -22.01 23.11 1.33
CA VAL A 37 -21.24 22.59 2.47
C VAL A 37 -22.17 22.00 3.51
N ASP A 38 -23.29 22.66 3.79
CA ASP A 38 -24.30 22.18 4.73
C ASP A 38 -24.91 20.86 4.25
N ALA A 39 -25.31 20.77 2.97
CA ALA A 39 -25.84 19.54 2.38
C ALA A 39 -24.83 18.37 2.45
N ILE A 40 -23.54 18.62 2.20
CA ILE A 40 -22.49 17.59 2.33
C ILE A 40 -22.42 17.07 3.78
N LYS A 41 -22.47 17.98 4.76
CA LYS A 41 -22.39 17.62 6.18
C LYS A 41 -23.65 16.93 6.69
N GLU A 42 -24.83 17.34 6.22
CA GLU A 42 -26.10 16.68 6.52
C GLU A 42 -26.13 15.22 6.07
N GLU A 43 -25.48 14.91 4.96
CA GLU A 43 -25.28 13.51 4.48
C GLU A 43 -24.19 12.76 5.27
N GLY A 44 -23.61 13.35 6.32
CA GLY A 44 -22.56 12.74 7.14
C GLY A 44 -21.19 12.64 6.45
N MET A 45 -20.98 13.40 5.37
CA MET A 45 -19.72 13.43 4.62
C MET A 45 -18.79 14.53 5.10
N ILE A 46 -17.49 14.38 4.81
CA ILE A 46 -16.45 15.38 5.07
C ILE A 46 -16.47 16.41 3.94
N ALA A 47 -16.57 17.69 4.28
CA ALA A 47 -16.55 18.78 3.30
C ALA A 47 -15.11 19.16 2.93
N ILE A 48 -14.77 18.99 1.65
CA ILE A 48 -13.46 19.35 1.08
C ILE A 48 -13.67 20.45 0.03
N SER A 49 -12.85 21.49 0.05
CA SER A 49 -12.90 22.56 -0.94
C SER A 49 -11.53 22.90 -1.49
N THR A 50 -11.51 23.37 -2.74
CA THR A 50 -10.28 23.73 -3.47
C THR A 50 -10.26 25.26 -3.67
N PRO A 51 -9.61 26.03 -2.80
CA PRO A 51 -9.36 27.45 -3.03
C PRO A 51 -8.28 27.64 -4.11
N PHE A 52 -8.36 28.75 -4.84
CA PHE A 52 -7.40 29.14 -5.86
C PHE A 52 -6.77 30.51 -5.61
N ASP A 53 -7.15 31.13 -4.50
CA ASP A 53 -6.66 32.44 -4.04
C ASP A 53 -6.79 32.50 -2.51
N GLU A 54 -6.10 33.43 -1.87
CA GLU A 54 -6.04 33.56 -0.41
C GLU A 54 -7.41 33.95 0.19
N GLY A 55 -8.22 34.77 -0.50
CA GLY A 55 -9.57 35.12 -0.05
C GLY A 55 -10.51 33.92 -0.07
N SER A 56 -10.35 33.00 -1.02
CA SER A 56 -11.09 31.74 -1.05
C SER A 56 -10.69 30.81 0.11
N VAL A 57 -9.46 30.89 0.62
CA VAL A 57 -9.09 30.17 1.85
C VAL A 57 -9.85 30.71 3.07
N ASP A 58 -9.99 32.04 3.18
CA ASP A 58 -10.78 32.66 4.26
C ASP A 58 -12.24 32.17 4.22
N TRP A 59 -12.85 32.13 3.04
CA TRP A 59 -14.20 31.55 2.85
C TRP A 59 -14.30 30.10 3.27
N CYS A 60 -13.30 29.27 2.92
CA CYS A 60 -13.26 27.89 3.38
C CYS A 60 -13.29 27.78 4.90
N MET A 61 -12.58 28.68 5.60
CA MET A 61 -12.56 28.69 7.07
C MET A 61 -13.90 29.15 7.64
N GLU A 62 -14.50 30.22 7.11
CA GLU A 62 -15.80 30.76 7.54
C GLU A 62 -16.93 29.75 7.35
N GLN A 63 -16.91 28.97 6.24
CA GLN A 63 -17.89 27.94 5.92
C GLN A 63 -17.64 26.63 6.65
N GLY A 64 -16.57 26.53 7.45
CA GLY A 64 -16.25 25.34 8.23
C GLY A 64 -15.84 24.13 7.38
N ILE A 65 -15.11 24.35 6.28
CA ILE A 65 -14.52 23.29 5.46
C ILE A 65 -13.57 22.43 6.33
N ASP A 66 -13.63 21.11 6.19
CA ASP A 66 -12.87 20.19 7.02
C ASP A 66 -11.45 19.97 6.50
N ILE A 67 -11.29 19.87 5.18
CA ILE A 67 -10.01 19.63 4.50
C ILE A 67 -9.86 20.61 3.34
N ILE A 68 -8.70 21.22 3.21
CA ILE A 68 -8.37 22.11 2.08
C ILE A 68 -7.64 21.30 1.01
N LYS A 69 -8.14 21.34 -0.23
CA LYS A 69 -7.50 20.74 -1.39
C LYS A 69 -6.69 21.79 -2.14
N ILE A 70 -5.47 21.45 -2.51
CA ILE A 70 -4.62 22.26 -3.41
C ILE A 70 -4.58 21.60 -4.79
N ALA A 71 -5.06 22.31 -5.80
CA ALA A 71 -5.04 21.83 -7.18
C ALA A 71 -3.60 21.78 -7.74
N SER A 72 -3.35 20.94 -8.74
CA SER A 72 -2.03 20.80 -9.37
C SER A 72 -1.50 22.14 -9.92
N CYS A 73 -2.36 22.98 -10.50
CA CYS A 73 -1.96 24.29 -11.02
C CYS A 73 -1.52 25.27 -9.92
N SER A 74 -2.02 25.10 -8.70
CA SER A 74 -1.71 25.95 -7.55
C SER A 74 -0.68 25.35 -6.58
N SER A 75 -0.15 24.17 -6.87
CA SER A 75 0.75 23.48 -5.93
C SER A 75 2.14 24.12 -5.76
N LEU A 76 2.48 25.13 -6.55
CA LEU A 76 3.67 25.97 -6.36
C LEU A 76 3.32 27.47 -6.18
N ASP A 77 2.06 27.77 -5.91
CA ASP A 77 1.61 29.11 -5.55
C ASP A 77 1.89 29.36 -4.07
N TRP A 78 3.10 29.81 -3.78
CA TRP A 78 3.59 29.96 -2.40
C TRP A 78 2.72 30.88 -1.54
N PRO A 79 2.17 32.04 -2.02
CA PRO A 79 1.23 32.84 -1.24
C PRO A 79 0.00 32.06 -0.80
N LEU A 80 -0.62 31.32 -1.71
CA LEU A 80 -1.76 30.46 -1.41
C LEU A 80 -1.39 29.34 -0.44
N LEU A 81 -0.23 28.70 -0.62
CA LEU A 81 0.25 27.60 0.23
C LEU A 81 0.54 28.09 1.66
N GLU A 82 1.14 29.26 1.83
CA GLU A 82 1.35 29.89 3.15
C GLU A 82 0.01 30.15 3.85
N LYS A 83 -0.95 30.70 3.13
CA LYS A 83 -2.28 30.98 3.67
C LYS A 83 -3.00 29.69 4.06
N ALA A 84 -2.96 28.65 3.22
CA ALA A 84 -3.57 27.36 3.50
C ALA A 84 -2.90 26.66 4.70
N ALA A 85 -1.57 26.65 4.76
CA ALA A 85 -0.82 26.08 5.89
C ALA A 85 -1.14 26.77 7.22
N ALA A 86 -1.32 28.09 7.21
CA ALA A 86 -1.65 28.86 8.40
C ALA A 86 -3.03 28.55 8.99
N THR A 87 -3.93 27.89 8.25
CA THR A 87 -5.27 27.50 8.74
C THR A 87 -5.22 26.38 9.78
N GLY A 88 -4.16 25.57 9.80
CA GLY A 88 -4.05 24.36 10.64
C GLY A 88 -4.98 23.21 10.21
N LYS A 89 -5.70 23.35 9.09
CA LYS A 89 -6.54 22.27 8.52
C LYS A 89 -5.69 21.22 7.83
N PRO A 90 -6.14 19.96 7.77
CA PRO A 90 -5.54 18.95 6.91
C PRO A 90 -5.56 19.39 5.43
N LEU A 91 -4.49 19.05 4.70
CA LEU A 91 -4.29 19.48 3.32
C LEU A 91 -4.17 18.27 2.39
N ILE A 92 -4.79 18.33 1.21
CA ILE A 92 -4.59 17.35 0.14
C ILE A 92 -4.01 18.07 -1.07
N ILE A 93 -2.84 17.69 -1.53
CA ILE A 93 -2.11 18.38 -2.60
C ILE A 93 -1.99 17.47 -3.82
N SER A 94 -2.52 17.90 -4.97
CA SER A 94 -2.31 17.23 -6.25
C SER A 94 -0.98 17.66 -6.89
N THR A 95 -0.27 16.68 -7.48
CA THR A 95 1.09 16.85 -8.01
C THR A 95 1.18 16.77 -9.54
N GLY A 96 0.05 16.94 -10.25
CA GLY A 96 0.01 16.91 -11.72
C GLY A 96 0.95 17.92 -12.34
N GLY A 97 1.76 17.48 -13.31
CA GLY A 97 2.76 18.30 -13.99
C GLY A 97 3.95 18.73 -13.11
N LYS A 98 4.15 18.12 -11.93
CA LYS A 98 5.28 18.42 -11.04
C LYS A 98 6.37 17.39 -11.17
N THR A 99 7.63 17.88 -11.14
CA THR A 99 8.81 17.02 -11.04
C THR A 99 8.98 16.48 -9.62
N LEU A 100 9.78 15.43 -9.46
CA LEU A 100 10.11 14.92 -8.12
C LEU A 100 10.76 16.01 -7.24
N SER A 101 11.60 16.88 -7.84
CA SER A 101 12.20 18.02 -7.13
C SER A 101 11.16 19.03 -6.63
N ASP A 102 10.09 19.23 -7.38
CA ASP A 102 9.02 20.14 -6.95
C ASP A 102 8.20 19.50 -5.80
N ILE A 103 7.95 18.20 -5.87
CA ILE A 103 7.27 17.46 -4.79
C ILE A 103 8.14 17.46 -3.52
N ASP A 104 9.47 17.33 -3.64
CA ASP A 104 10.40 17.46 -2.50
C ASP A 104 10.33 18.85 -1.84
N LYS A 105 10.19 19.92 -2.64
CA LYS A 105 10.01 21.27 -2.09
C LYS A 105 8.70 21.37 -1.32
N LEU A 106 7.60 20.82 -1.86
CA LEU A 106 6.30 20.79 -1.18
C LEU A 106 6.36 19.99 0.11
N TYR A 107 6.97 18.80 0.08
CA TYR A 107 7.17 17.97 1.26
C TYR A 107 7.91 18.73 2.37
N ASN A 108 9.05 19.35 2.03
CA ASN A 108 9.82 20.13 2.99
C ASN A 108 9.02 21.33 3.52
N PHE A 109 8.30 22.02 2.65
CA PHE A 109 7.50 23.17 3.03
C PHE A 109 6.45 22.84 4.08
N PHE A 110 5.64 21.80 3.85
CA PHE A 110 4.56 21.40 4.75
C PHE A 110 5.08 20.68 6.00
N SER A 111 6.12 19.85 5.88
CA SER A 111 6.73 19.15 7.00
C SER A 111 7.38 20.11 8.01
N HIS A 112 8.10 21.15 7.55
CA HIS A 112 8.69 22.15 8.43
C HIS A 112 7.63 22.97 9.18
N ARG A 113 6.43 23.12 8.60
CA ARG A 113 5.29 23.80 9.24
C ARG A 113 4.44 22.87 10.09
N LYS A 114 4.80 21.57 10.14
CA LYS A 114 4.07 20.52 10.86
C LYS A 114 2.59 20.43 10.44
N CYS A 115 2.33 20.66 9.15
CA CYS A 115 1.00 20.48 8.59
C CYS A 115 0.66 18.98 8.53
N ASP A 116 -0.61 18.64 8.72
CA ASP A 116 -1.17 17.36 8.33
C ASP A 116 -1.51 17.42 6.84
N PHE A 117 -0.85 16.58 6.01
CA PHE A 117 -1.06 16.65 4.57
C PHE A 117 -0.91 15.31 3.86
N ALA A 118 -1.51 15.23 2.68
CA ALA A 118 -1.42 14.10 1.76
C ALA A 118 -1.07 14.57 0.35
N PHE A 119 -0.37 13.73 -0.41
CA PHE A 119 -0.13 13.94 -1.83
C PHE A 119 -1.01 13.05 -2.70
N LEU A 120 -1.55 13.60 -3.78
CA LEU A 120 -2.18 12.83 -4.83
C LEU A 120 -1.29 12.81 -6.08
N HIS A 121 -0.85 11.62 -6.49
CA HIS A 121 -0.35 11.45 -7.85
C HIS A 121 -1.45 11.82 -8.85
N CYS A 122 -1.12 12.61 -9.84
CA CYS A 122 -2.09 13.15 -10.78
C CYS A 122 -1.42 13.41 -12.13
N ILE A 123 -2.14 13.11 -13.21
CA ILE A 123 -1.79 13.53 -14.56
C ILE A 123 -2.77 14.63 -14.97
N ALA A 124 -2.25 15.81 -15.25
CA ALA A 124 -3.06 17.00 -15.56
C ALA A 124 -3.45 17.07 -17.06
N GLU A 125 -3.89 15.94 -17.59
CA GLU A 125 -4.50 15.80 -18.93
C GLU A 125 -5.97 15.43 -18.77
N TYR A 126 -6.86 15.95 -19.66
CA TYR A 126 -8.30 15.91 -19.51
C TYR A 126 -9.02 15.56 -20.82
N PRO A 127 -9.29 14.26 -21.16
CA PRO A 127 -8.97 13.06 -20.39
C PRO A 127 -7.48 12.69 -20.44
N ALA A 128 -7.02 11.92 -19.44
CA ALA A 128 -5.67 11.40 -19.39
C ALA A 128 -5.57 10.05 -20.13
N PRO A 129 -4.69 9.88 -21.14
CA PRO A 129 -4.47 8.61 -21.80
C PRO A 129 -3.88 7.56 -20.86
N ALA A 130 -4.23 6.30 -21.05
CA ALA A 130 -3.83 5.22 -20.15
C ALA A 130 -2.30 5.03 -20.03
N ASP A 131 -1.56 5.20 -21.12
CA ASP A 131 -0.10 5.11 -21.20
C ASP A 131 0.63 6.30 -20.55
N HIS A 132 -0.08 7.39 -20.24
CA HIS A 132 0.46 8.54 -19.52
C HIS A 132 0.27 8.49 -17.99
N LEU A 133 -0.54 7.56 -17.47
CA LEU A 133 -0.95 7.55 -16.05
C LEU A 133 0.18 7.27 -15.06
N GLN A 134 1.22 6.56 -15.44
CA GLN A 134 2.42 6.30 -14.65
C GLN A 134 2.12 5.86 -13.20
N LEU A 135 1.19 4.93 -13.00
CA LEU A 135 0.73 4.53 -11.65
C LEU A 135 1.85 3.96 -10.75
N ASP A 136 2.96 3.48 -11.34
CA ASP A 136 4.15 3.07 -10.59
C ASP A 136 4.75 4.23 -9.76
N PHE A 137 4.44 5.48 -10.12
CA PHE A 137 4.90 6.63 -9.36
C PHE A 137 4.28 6.72 -7.97
N ILE A 138 3.06 6.17 -7.78
CA ILE A 138 2.41 6.04 -6.46
C ILE A 138 3.29 5.22 -5.51
N ASP A 139 3.79 4.07 -5.96
CA ASP A 139 4.68 3.21 -5.18
C ASP A 139 6.01 3.92 -4.84
N ARG A 140 6.58 4.66 -5.82
CA ARG A 140 7.78 5.48 -5.59
C ARG A 140 7.54 6.57 -4.55
N MET A 141 6.39 7.25 -4.59
CA MET A 141 6.03 8.27 -3.61
C MET A 141 5.85 7.67 -2.21
N ASN A 142 5.16 6.51 -2.09
CA ASN A 142 5.01 5.80 -0.82
C ASN A 142 6.36 5.44 -0.19
N LYS A 143 7.34 5.00 -0.99
CA LYS A 143 8.68 4.67 -0.52
C LYS A 143 9.50 5.89 -0.12
N ARG A 144 9.30 7.03 -0.81
CA ARG A 144 10.05 8.26 -0.57
C ARG A 144 9.51 9.07 0.61
N TYR A 145 8.20 9.20 0.73
CA TYR A 145 7.50 10.03 1.73
C TYR A 145 6.72 9.10 2.67
N ARG A 146 7.43 8.36 3.53
CA ARG A 146 6.86 7.30 4.38
C ARG A 146 5.88 7.80 5.44
N ASP A 147 6.00 9.04 5.83
CA ASP A 147 5.21 9.76 6.81
C ASP A 147 4.01 10.52 6.21
N VAL A 148 3.86 10.46 4.88
CA VAL A 148 2.78 11.14 4.15
C VAL A 148 1.84 10.14 3.48
N THR A 149 0.55 10.37 3.60
CA THR A 149 -0.46 9.59 2.86
C THR A 149 -0.40 9.90 1.37
N ILE A 150 -0.25 8.87 0.55
CA ILE A 150 -0.25 8.99 -0.90
C ILE A 150 -1.58 8.51 -1.48
N GLY A 151 -2.09 9.26 -2.43
CA GLY A 151 -3.32 8.96 -3.16
C GLY A 151 -3.17 9.13 -4.66
N TYR A 152 -4.30 9.07 -5.36
CA TYR A 152 -4.40 9.24 -6.81
C TYR A 152 -5.59 10.13 -7.16
N SER A 153 -5.38 11.11 -8.04
CA SER A 153 -6.40 11.96 -8.64
C SER A 153 -6.49 11.68 -10.14
N GLY A 154 -7.57 11.02 -10.55
CA GLY A 154 -7.73 10.45 -11.88
C GLY A 154 -8.58 11.29 -12.82
N HIS A 155 -8.16 11.34 -14.11
CA HIS A 155 -8.88 12.00 -15.20
C HIS A 155 -9.02 11.08 -16.44
N GLU A 156 -8.82 9.80 -16.25
CA GLU A 156 -9.00 8.76 -17.28
C GLU A 156 -10.46 8.57 -17.66
N ASP A 157 -10.72 7.69 -18.63
CA ASP A 157 -12.07 7.32 -19.07
C ASP A 157 -12.94 6.94 -17.86
N PRO A 158 -14.14 7.56 -17.69
CA PRO A 158 -15.06 7.26 -16.59
C PRO A 158 -15.56 5.81 -16.53
N ASP A 159 -15.50 5.06 -17.61
CA ASP A 159 -15.91 3.66 -17.67
C ASP A 159 -14.77 2.68 -17.36
N ASP A 160 -13.51 3.15 -17.31
CA ASP A 160 -12.36 2.31 -16.95
C ASP A 160 -12.08 2.30 -15.43
N ASN A 161 -12.76 1.41 -14.73
CA ASN A 161 -12.55 1.20 -13.30
C ASN A 161 -11.24 0.46 -12.97
N THR A 162 -10.52 -0.09 -13.97
CA THR A 162 -9.26 -0.82 -13.78
C THR A 162 -8.18 0.09 -13.20
N VAL A 163 -8.14 1.34 -13.64
CA VAL A 163 -7.17 2.34 -13.18
C VAL A 163 -7.26 2.55 -11.67
N ALA A 164 -8.47 2.73 -11.14
CA ALA A 164 -8.67 2.89 -9.70
C ALA A 164 -8.24 1.64 -8.91
N MET A 165 -8.54 0.45 -9.43
CA MET A 165 -8.10 -0.81 -8.82
C MET A 165 -6.57 -0.92 -8.80
N LEU A 166 -5.90 -0.56 -9.88
CA LEU A 166 -4.45 -0.54 -9.97
C LEU A 166 -3.83 0.51 -9.05
N ALA A 167 -4.42 1.71 -8.94
CA ALA A 167 -3.97 2.72 -8.01
C ALA A 167 -4.01 2.23 -6.55
N VAL A 168 -5.08 1.53 -6.15
CA VAL A 168 -5.19 0.87 -4.84
C VAL A 168 -4.08 -0.17 -4.67
N ALA A 169 -3.86 -1.03 -5.66
CA ALA A 169 -2.81 -2.05 -5.64
C ALA A 169 -1.39 -1.45 -5.54
N LYS A 170 -1.17 -0.24 -6.07
CA LYS A 170 0.06 0.54 -5.94
C LYS A 170 0.17 1.30 -4.60
N GLY A 171 -0.82 1.17 -3.72
CA GLY A 171 -0.79 1.74 -2.38
C GLY A 171 -1.43 3.13 -2.24
N ALA A 172 -2.25 3.55 -3.20
CA ALA A 172 -3.06 4.75 -3.05
C ALA A 172 -4.09 4.55 -1.93
N LYS A 173 -4.14 5.49 -0.97
CA LYS A 173 -5.07 5.47 0.18
C LYS A 173 -6.20 6.51 0.04
N ILE A 174 -6.00 7.52 -0.80
CA ILE A 174 -6.99 8.55 -1.15
C ILE A 174 -7.19 8.48 -2.65
N LEU A 175 -8.43 8.48 -3.09
CA LEU A 175 -8.79 8.48 -4.51
C LEU A 175 -9.73 9.64 -4.79
N GLU A 176 -9.47 10.37 -5.86
CA GLU A 176 -10.23 11.55 -6.28
C GLU A 176 -10.68 11.40 -7.72
N ARG A 177 -11.95 11.71 -7.99
CA ARG A 177 -12.53 11.72 -9.34
C ARG A 177 -13.52 12.86 -9.51
N HIS A 178 -13.68 13.33 -10.73
CA HIS A 178 -14.75 14.22 -11.10
C HIS A 178 -16.08 13.47 -11.23
N VAL A 179 -17.12 13.98 -10.60
CA VAL A 179 -18.51 13.51 -10.75
C VAL A 179 -19.37 14.69 -11.22
N ALA A 180 -20.25 14.47 -12.16
CA ALA A 180 -21.12 15.48 -12.70
C ALA A 180 -22.52 14.95 -13.04
N LEU A 181 -23.50 15.85 -12.99
CA LEU A 181 -24.84 15.60 -13.50
C LEU A 181 -25.03 16.35 -14.83
N PRO A 182 -25.64 15.72 -15.84
CA PRO A 182 -26.01 16.44 -17.05
C PRO A 182 -27.12 17.44 -16.73
N THR A 183 -27.05 18.61 -17.34
CA THR A 183 -28.11 19.59 -17.30
C THR A 183 -28.51 19.96 -18.72
N GLU A 184 -29.66 20.63 -18.90
CA GLU A 184 -30.08 21.12 -20.22
C GLU A 184 -29.05 22.07 -20.86
N LYS A 185 -28.31 22.80 -20.02
CA LYS A 185 -27.33 23.80 -20.46
C LYS A 185 -25.90 23.24 -20.58
N TYR A 186 -25.53 22.26 -19.76
CA TYR A 186 -24.17 21.75 -19.68
C TYR A 186 -24.16 20.24 -19.82
N SER A 187 -23.42 19.74 -20.81
CA SER A 187 -23.10 18.32 -20.95
C SER A 187 -21.98 17.91 -19.98
N ILE A 188 -21.95 16.63 -19.63
CA ILE A 188 -20.83 16.03 -18.88
C ILE A 188 -19.61 16.03 -19.80
N ASN A 189 -18.44 16.39 -19.26
CA ASN A 189 -17.17 16.30 -19.99
C ASN A 189 -16.65 14.85 -20.04
N ALA A 190 -15.66 14.60 -20.88
CA ALA A 190 -15.16 13.26 -21.19
C ALA A 190 -14.45 12.55 -20.01
N TYR A 191 -14.11 13.23 -18.94
CA TYR A 191 -13.40 12.68 -17.78
C TYR A 191 -14.20 12.67 -16.47
N SER A 192 -15.44 13.17 -16.49
CA SER A 192 -16.32 13.17 -15.32
C SER A 192 -17.29 11.99 -15.36
N MET A 193 -17.43 11.33 -14.22
CA MET A 193 -18.39 10.23 -14.02
C MET A 193 -19.80 10.76 -13.80
N THR A 194 -20.79 10.02 -14.24
CA THR A 194 -22.16 10.10 -13.70
C THR A 194 -22.22 9.46 -12.31
N PRO A 195 -23.27 9.72 -11.50
CA PRO A 195 -23.44 9.02 -10.22
C PRO A 195 -23.40 7.50 -10.35
N ALA A 196 -24.04 6.93 -11.36
CA ALA A 196 -24.03 5.48 -11.59
C ALA A 196 -22.63 4.92 -11.94
N GLN A 197 -21.79 5.70 -12.63
CA GLN A 197 -20.38 5.33 -12.85
C GLN A 197 -19.57 5.48 -11.56
N ALA A 198 -19.86 6.49 -10.74
CA ALA A 198 -19.22 6.67 -9.44
C ALA A 198 -19.50 5.51 -8.49
N ASP A 199 -20.73 4.98 -8.45
CA ASP A 199 -21.08 3.79 -7.68
C ASP A 199 -20.24 2.58 -8.10
N LYS A 200 -20.15 2.29 -9.40
CA LYS A 200 -19.32 1.21 -9.94
C LYS A 200 -17.83 1.40 -9.63
N TRP A 201 -17.38 2.64 -9.69
CA TRP A 201 -16.00 2.98 -9.35
C TRP A 201 -15.72 2.72 -7.86
N VAL A 202 -16.62 3.09 -6.95
CA VAL A 202 -16.51 2.81 -5.52
C VAL A 202 -16.52 1.30 -5.27
N GLU A 203 -17.41 0.54 -5.92
CA GLU A 203 -17.43 -0.93 -5.83
C GLU A 203 -16.10 -1.55 -6.27
N ALA A 204 -15.52 -1.06 -7.38
CA ALA A 204 -14.23 -1.52 -7.87
C ALA A 204 -13.09 -1.22 -6.88
N VAL A 205 -13.08 -0.04 -6.27
CA VAL A 205 -12.12 0.34 -5.22
C VAL A 205 -12.24 -0.57 -4.00
N ILE A 206 -13.46 -0.83 -3.51
CA ILE A 206 -13.71 -1.73 -2.38
C ILE A 206 -13.23 -3.15 -2.72
N LYS A 207 -13.53 -3.64 -3.94
CA LYS A 207 -13.07 -4.95 -4.42
C LYS A 207 -11.54 -5.02 -4.45
N ALA A 208 -10.87 -4.02 -5.00
CA ALA A 208 -9.41 -3.96 -5.05
C ALA A 208 -8.80 -3.97 -3.64
N ARG A 209 -9.33 -3.15 -2.73
CA ARG A 209 -8.91 -3.13 -1.32
C ARG A 209 -9.07 -4.50 -0.66
N THR A 210 -10.17 -5.20 -0.91
CA THR A 210 -10.42 -6.54 -0.37
C THR A 210 -9.41 -7.56 -0.91
N ILE A 211 -9.11 -7.52 -2.20
CA ILE A 211 -8.17 -8.45 -2.86
C ILE A 211 -6.72 -8.18 -2.38
N CYS A 212 -6.35 -6.91 -2.22
CA CYS A 212 -4.99 -6.52 -1.82
C CYS A 212 -4.77 -6.54 -0.30
N ALA A 213 -5.84 -6.70 0.51
CA ALA A 213 -5.72 -6.68 1.97
C ALA A 213 -4.95 -7.90 2.48
N THR A 214 -4.00 -7.67 3.37
CA THR A 214 -3.40 -8.72 4.19
C THR A 214 -4.25 -8.97 5.42
N LYS A 215 -4.48 -10.23 5.78
CA LYS A 215 -5.23 -10.62 6.99
C LYS A 215 -4.36 -10.69 8.25
N LYS A 216 -3.05 -10.70 8.04
CA LYS A 216 -2.04 -10.63 9.11
C LYS A 216 -1.05 -9.53 8.78
N GLU A 217 -0.73 -8.74 9.76
CA GLU A 217 0.38 -7.79 9.67
C GLU A 217 1.68 -8.60 9.64
N ASN A 218 2.56 -8.30 8.67
CA ASN A 218 3.88 -8.91 8.50
C ASN A 218 3.92 -10.42 8.21
N ASP A 219 2.77 -11.07 7.88
CA ASP A 219 2.78 -12.49 7.53
C ASP A 219 1.68 -12.86 6.51
N LYS A 220 1.88 -13.94 5.77
CA LYS A 220 0.86 -14.52 4.90
C LYS A 220 -0.20 -15.25 5.75
N TYR A 221 -1.46 -14.86 5.59
CA TYR A 221 -2.56 -15.67 6.14
C TYR A 221 -2.73 -16.96 5.34
N VAL A 222 -2.69 -18.09 6.03
CA VAL A 222 -2.97 -19.41 5.46
C VAL A 222 -4.28 -19.92 6.06
N SER A 223 -5.28 -20.18 5.21
CA SER A 223 -6.57 -20.72 5.67
C SER A 223 -6.50 -22.21 5.97
N GLN A 224 -7.39 -22.71 6.84
CA GLN A 224 -7.50 -24.15 7.09
C GLN A 224 -7.79 -24.93 5.81
N ALA A 225 -8.65 -24.38 4.94
CA ALA A 225 -8.96 -25.02 3.66
C ALA A 225 -7.74 -25.13 2.73
N GLU A 226 -6.80 -24.15 2.76
CA GLU A 226 -5.54 -24.22 2.03
C GLU A 226 -4.65 -25.35 2.61
N ILE A 227 -4.56 -25.46 3.93
CA ILE A 227 -3.81 -26.51 4.62
C ILE A 227 -4.37 -27.89 4.27
N ASP A 228 -5.69 -28.05 4.36
CA ASP A 228 -6.36 -29.34 4.08
C ASP A 228 -6.18 -29.75 2.62
N SER A 229 -6.29 -28.80 1.70
CA SER A 229 -6.02 -29.04 0.28
C SER A 229 -4.57 -29.49 0.02
N LEU A 230 -3.59 -28.82 0.65
CA LEU A 230 -2.18 -29.19 0.52
C LEU A 230 -1.89 -30.57 1.12
N ASN A 231 -2.42 -30.85 2.30
CA ASN A 231 -2.23 -32.15 2.99
C ASN A 231 -2.73 -33.31 2.14
N SER A 232 -3.83 -33.15 1.40
CA SER A 232 -4.35 -34.17 0.50
C SER A 232 -3.42 -34.53 -0.67
N LEU A 233 -2.52 -33.61 -1.06
CA LEU A 233 -1.57 -33.75 -2.17
C LEU A 233 -0.12 -33.95 -1.71
N MET A 234 0.17 -33.62 -0.45
CA MET A 234 1.51 -33.77 0.12
C MET A 234 1.84 -35.26 0.35
N ARG A 235 3.12 -35.59 0.26
CA ARG A 235 3.60 -36.90 0.62
C ARG A 235 3.93 -36.97 2.11
N GLY A 236 3.26 -37.87 2.82
CA GLY A 236 3.64 -38.29 4.17
C GLY A 236 4.71 -39.38 4.18
N VAL A 237 5.24 -39.64 5.35
CA VAL A 237 6.19 -40.72 5.62
C VAL A 237 5.44 -41.97 6.02
N TYR A 238 5.72 -43.13 5.38
CA TYR A 238 5.10 -44.41 5.67
C TYR A 238 6.19 -45.45 5.87
N LEU A 239 5.96 -46.46 6.72
CA LEU A 239 6.91 -47.49 6.99
C LEU A 239 6.86 -48.63 5.93
N LYS A 240 8.01 -49.15 5.51
CA LYS A 240 8.10 -50.27 4.59
C LYS A 240 7.83 -51.63 5.26
N HIS A 241 8.08 -51.75 6.57
CA HIS A 241 7.95 -52.94 7.37
C HIS A 241 7.57 -52.62 8.80
N ASP A 242 7.26 -53.65 9.59
CA ASP A 242 6.95 -53.47 11.03
C ASP A 242 8.17 -52.95 11.78
N VAL A 243 7.96 -52.01 12.68
CA VAL A 243 9.00 -51.36 13.52
C VAL A 243 8.52 -51.37 14.97
N LYS A 244 9.41 -51.62 15.92
CA LYS A 244 9.09 -51.63 17.36
C LYS A 244 9.48 -50.31 18.03
N ALA A 245 8.80 -50.00 19.12
CA ALA A 245 9.17 -48.87 19.97
C ALA A 245 10.66 -49.00 20.41
N GLY A 246 11.40 -47.90 20.26
CA GLY A 246 12.85 -47.83 20.53
C GLY A 246 13.75 -48.16 19.34
N ASP A 247 13.21 -48.68 18.24
CA ASP A 247 14.01 -48.88 17.02
C ASP A 247 14.35 -47.53 16.39
N THR A 248 15.51 -47.44 15.76
CA THR A 248 15.93 -46.26 15.01
C THR A 248 15.74 -46.52 13.52
N ILE A 249 15.02 -45.67 12.82
CA ILE A 249 14.68 -45.78 11.41
C ILE A 249 15.48 -44.82 10.53
N GLY A 250 15.77 -45.23 9.31
CA GLY A 250 16.43 -44.47 8.28
C GLY A 250 15.65 -44.48 6.96
N ILE A 251 16.24 -43.93 5.91
CA ILE A 251 15.62 -43.79 4.57
C ILE A 251 15.22 -45.13 3.97
N ASP A 252 15.95 -46.18 4.33
CA ASP A 252 15.69 -47.54 3.83
C ASP A 252 14.44 -48.18 4.46
N ASP A 253 14.02 -47.71 5.63
CA ASP A 253 12.86 -48.22 6.38
C ASP A 253 11.55 -47.53 6.00
N VAL A 254 11.58 -46.44 5.21
CA VAL A 254 10.43 -45.63 4.89
C VAL A 254 10.22 -45.48 3.39
N PHE A 255 8.99 -45.10 3.04
CA PHE A 255 8.65 -44.57 1.71
C PHE A 255 7.77 -43.34 1.84
N PHE A 256 7.72 -42.53 0.79
CA PHE A 256 6.96 -41.29 0.76
C PHE A 256 5.82 -41.38 -0.24
N ALA A 257 4.63 -41.26 0.24
CA ALA A 257 3.40 -41.34 -0.56
C ALA A 257 2.35 -40.31 -0.13
N MET A 258 1.48 -39.95 -1.03
CA MET A 258 0.28 -39.18 -0.68
C MET A 258 -0.89 -40.10 -0.22
N PRO A 259 -1.81 -39.60 0.58
CA PRO A 259 -1.82 -38.30 1.22
C PRO A 259 -0.91 -38.21 2.45
N CYS A 260 -0.59 -36.97 2.87
CA CYS A 260 -0.06 -36.73 4.20
C CYS A 260 -1.24 -36.50 5.15
N GLN A 261 -1.40 -37.36 6.15
CA GLN A 261 -2.50 -37.27 7.12
C GLN A 261 -2.28 -36.08 8.08
N GLU A 262 -3.34 -35.63 8.73
CA GLU A 262 -3.24 -34.59 9.76
C GLU A 262 -2.23 -35.03 10.84
N LYS A 263 -1.29 -34.13 11.18
CA LYS A 263 -0.18 -34.37 12.14
C LYS A 263 0.80 -35.48 11.77
N GLN A 264 0.66 -36.11 10.61
CA GLN A 264 1.67 -37.04 10.11
C GLN A 264 2.96 -36.28 9.73
N MET A 265 4.10 -36.88 9.95
CA MET A 265 5.37 -36.39 9.44
C MET A 265 5.33 -36.34 7.92
N ASN A 266 5.55 -35.17 7.32
CA ASN A 266 5.64 -35.06 5.86
C ASN A 266 7.04 -35.42 5.36
N SER A 267 7.15 -35.72 4.07
CA SER A 267 8.42 -36.14 3.44
C SER A 267 9.58 -35.15 3.61
N GLY A 268 9.28 -33.85 3.75
CA GLY A 268 10.28 -32.80 3.98
C GLY A 268 10.79 -32.74 5.42
N GLU A 269 10.09 -33.38 6.33
CA GLU A 269 10.44 -33.42 7.77
C GLU A 269 11.28 -34.65 8.12
N PHE A 270 11.27 -35.69 7.31
CA PHE A 270 12.00 -36.90 7.59
C PHE A 270 13.51 -36.68 7.55
N ASN A 271 14.19 -37.30 8.49
CA ASN A 271 15.66 -37.43 8.53
C ASN A 271 16.00 -38.83 9.07
N ASP A 272 17.17 -39.39 8.68
CA ASP A 272 17.67 -40.60 9.24
C ASP A 272 17.91 -40.51 10.75
N GLY A 273 17.77 -41.64 11.43
CA GLY A 273 18.05 -41.72 12.85
C GLY A 273 16.88 -41.28 13.76
N ILE A 274 15.65 -41.40 13.29
CA ILE A 274 14.46 -41.19 14.14
C ILE A 274 14.24 -42.44 14.99
N GLU A 275 14.29 -42.28 16.33
CA GLU A 275 13.84 -43.29 17.27
C GLU A 275 12.32 -43.26 17.36
N VAL A 276 11.65 -44.38 17.11
CA VAL A 276 10.18 -44.44 17.14
C VAL A 276 9.67 -44.66 18.55
N SER A 277 8.64 -43.93 18.92
CA SER A 277 8.08 -43.91 20.27
C SER A 277 7.07 -45.04 20.56
N ARG A 278 6.57 -45.69 19.51
CA ARG A 278 5.61 -46.78 19.57
C ARG A 278 5.86 -47.82 18.47
N ASN A 279 5.12 -48.93 18.56
CA ASN A 279 5.16 -49.93 17.45
C ASN A 279 4.36 -49.40 16.26
N TYR A 280 4.86 -49.64 15.06
CA TYR A 280 4.22 -49.33 13.79
C TYR A 280 4.17 -50.60 12.92
N ALA A 281 3.07 -50.75 12.19
CA ALA A 281 2.94 -51.79 11.18
C ALA A 281 3.51 -51.34 9.81
N ALA A 282 3.80 -52.31 8.93
CA ALA A 282 4.10 -52.01 7.54
C ALA A 282 2.97 -51.20 6.87
N ASN A 283 3.32 -50.21 6.05
CA ASN A 283 2.45 -49.23 5.40
C ASN A 283 1.74 -48.25 6.35
N GLU A 284 2.04 -48.28 7.64
CA GLU A 284 1.47 -47.32 8.58
C GLU A 284 2.14 -45.92 8.42
N ALA A 285 1.37 -44.87 8.61
CA ALA A 285 1.82 -43.50 8.61
C ALA A 285 2.69 -43.17 9.84
N LEU A 286 3.78 -42.45 9.67
CA LEU A 286 4.68 -42.08 10.75
C LEU A 286 4.25 -40.81 11.44
N PHE A 287 4.00 -40.84 12.75
CA PHE A 287 3.54 -39.72 13.59
C PHE A 287 4.57 -39.30 14.63
N GLU A 288 5.85 -39.48 14.33
CA GLU A 288 6.91 -39.08 15.26
C GLU A 288 7.15 -37.56 15.24
N THR A 289 7.60 -37.03 16.38
CA THR A 289 7.95 -35.62 16.48
C THR A 289 9.34 -35.39 15.93
N ARG A 290 9.46 -34.35 15.11
CA ARG A 290 10.72 -33.97 14.47
C ARG A 290 11.82 -33.56 15.47
N HIS A 291 13.00 -34.14 15.37
CA HIS A 291 14.23 -33.59 15.92
C HIS A 291 14.84 -32.60 14.93
N ILE A 292 14.90 -31.30 15.29
CA ILE A 292 15.50 -30.28 14.45
C ILE A 292 17.02 -30.48 14.40
N THR A 293 17.54 -30.83 13.21
CA THR A 293 19.00 -30.88 12.99
C THR A 293 19.59 -29.46 12.96
N SER A 294 20.89 -29.36 13.22
CA SER A 294 21.65 -28.10 13.24
C SER A 294 21.49 -27.27 11.95
N THR A 295 21.41 -27.93 10.78
CA THR A 295 21.24 -27.26 9.48
C THR A 295 19.87 -26.62 9.33
N LYS A 296 18.83 -27.24 9.88
CA LYS A 296 17.45 -26.69 9.83
C LYS A 296 17.29 -25.55 10.83
N LEU A 297 17.97 -25.59 11.97
CA LEU A 297 18.04 -24.49 12.91
C LEU A 297 18.68 -23.24 12.26
N ALA A 298 19.77 -23.42 11.50
CA ALA A 298 20.40 -22.33 10.77
C ALA A 298 19.47 -21.68 9.73
N ARG A 299 18.68 -22.49 9.00
CA ARG A 299 17.68 -21.97 8.05
C ARG A 299 16.56 -21.20 8.74
N SER A 300 16.06 -21.68 9.88
CA SER A 300 15.06 -20.96 10.67
C SER A 300 15.60 -19.60 11.13
N VAL A 301 16.82 -19.59 11.68
CA VAL A 301 17.50 -18.36 12.13
C VAL A 301 17.68 -17.34 10.98
N ILE A 302 18.09 -17.82 9.78
CA ILE A 302 18.21 -16.95 8.61
C ILE A 302 16.85 -16.37 8.23
N HIS A 303 15.79 -17.17 8.26
CA HIS A 303 14.45 -16.73 7.95
C HIS A 303 13.97 -15.67 8.95
N ASP A 304 14.15 -15.91 10.24
CA ASP A 304 13.77 -14.97 11.30
C ASP A 304 14.58 -13.67 11.20
N ALA A 305 15.88 -13.75 10.93
CA ALA A 305 16.74 -12.59 10.72
C ALA A 305 16.30 -11.77 9.49
N LYS A 306 15.90 -12.40 8.40
CA LYS A 306 15.32 -11.70 7.22
C LYS A 306 14.01 -11.00 7.56
N GLY A 307 13.15 -11.65 8.35
CA GLY A 307 11.91 -11.05 8.86
C GLY A 307 12.17 -9.79 9.69
N MET A 308 13.08 -9.87 10.65
CA MET A 308 13.47 -8.73 11.50
C MET A 308 14.07 -7.57 10.70
N LEU A 309 14.90 -7.85 9.70
CA LEU A 309 15.46 -6.82 8.80
C LEU A 309 14.37 -6.15 7.97
N TYR A 310 13.42 -6.93 7.47
CA TYR A 310 12.27 -6.41 6.74
C TYR A 310 11.39 -5.51 7.62
N GLU A 311 11.09 -5.92 8.85
CA GLU A 311 10.35 -5.13 9.85
C GLU A 311 11.08 -3.83 10.21
N ALA A 312 12.41 -3.87 10.25
CA ALA A 312 13.24 -2.67 10.44
C ALA A 312 13.32 -1.77 9.19
N GLY A 313 12.58 -2.10 8.11
CA GLY A 313 12.60 -1.36 6.86
C GLY A 313 13.87 -1.52 6.03
N ILE A 314 14.69 -2.53 6.31
CA ILE A 314 15.89 -2.85 5.55
C ILE A 314 15.49 -3.83 4.46
N VAL A 315 15.40 -3.35 3.21
CA VAL A 315 15.14 -4.20 2.04
C VAL A 315 16.47 -4.81 1.60
N LEU A 316 16.52 -6.14 1.67
CA LEU A 316 17.66 -6.90 1.14
C LEU A 316 17.51 -6.96 -0.39
N GLY A 317 18.42 -6.33 -1.13
CA GLY A 317 18.55 -6.50 -2.58
C GLY A 317 19.23 -7.84 -2.94
N ASP A 318 19.21 -8.18 -4.21
CA ASP A 318 19.81 -9.45 -4.73
C ASP A 318 21.32 -9.54 -4.49
N ASP A 319 21.98 -8.42 -4.16
CA ASP A 319 23.44 -8.31 -3.94
C ASP A 319 23.86 -8.43 -2.47
N ILE A 320 22.95 -8.84 -1.57
CA ILE A 320 23.26 -8.95 -0.13
C ILE A 320 23.47 -10.40 0.25
N GLU A 321 24.70 -10.72 0.67
CA GLU A 321 25.04 -11.97 1.34
C GLU A 321 24.80 -11.86 2.85
N ILE A 322 24.07 -12.81 3.42
CA ILE A 322 23.91 -12.96 4.86
C ILE A 322 24.87 -14.02 5.34
N GLU A 323 25.89 -13.62 6.08
CA GLU A 323 26.82 -14.53 6.73
C GLU A 323 26.38 -14.72 8.18
N LEU A 324 26.12 -15.97 8.57
CA LEU A 324 25.94 -16.36 9.97
C LEU A 324 27.28 -16.76 10.56
N SER A 325 27.81 -15.93 11.44
CA SER A 325 28.98 -16.31 12.24
C SER A 325 28.58 -16.55 13.70
N HIS A 326 28.97 -17.68 14.27
CA HIS A 326 28.83 -17.97 15.68
C HIS A 326 30.21 -18.07 16.35
N HIS A 327 30.33 -17.50 17.55
CA HIS A 327 31.62 -17.44 18.27
C HIS A 327 31.94 -18.72 19.05
N TYR A 328 30.94 -19.57 19.30
CA TYR A 328 31.08 -20.86 19.98
C TYR A 328 30.15 -21.88 19.35
N GLY A 329 30.62 -23.09 19.15
CA GLY A 329 29.91 -24.17 18.48
C GLY A 329 28.43 -24.30 18.88
N MET A 330 27.60 -24.76 17.97
CA MET A 330 26.12 -24.75 18.02
C MET A 330 25.49 -25.34 19.31
N LYS A 331 26.24 -26.08 20.12
CA LYS A 331 25.76 -26.59 21.42
C LYS A 331 25.43 -25.49 22.43
N ASN A 332 26.03 -24.32 22.33
CA ASN A 332 25.86 -23.22 23.29
C ASN A 332 24.85 -22.16 22.81
N PHE A 333 24.30 -22.30 21.60
CA PHE A 333 23.39 -21.33 20.99
C PHE A 333 22.11 -21.09 21.81
N ARG A 334 21.61 -22.11 22.50
CA ARG A 334 20.44 -21.99 23.39
C ARG A 334 20.74 -21.29 24.71
N GLN A 335 22.00 -21.20 25.13
CA GLN A 335 22.37 -20.66 26.42
C GLN A 335 22.74 -19.17 26.39
N THR A 336 23.15 -18.64 25.24
CA THR A 336 23.66 -17.26 25.15
C THR A 336 22.64 -16.28 24.55
N GLY A 337 21.59 -16.76 23.87
CA GLY A 337 20.53 -15.90 23.32
C GLY A 337 20.97 -14.87 22.26
N ALA A 338 22.25 -14.89 21.86
CA ALA A 338 22.80 -13.92 20.92
C ALA A 338 23.03 -14.54 19.56
N ILE A 339 22.44 -13.94 18.52
CA ILE A 339 22.66 -14.26 17.11
C ILE A 339 23.39 -13.10 16.47
N ILE A 340 24.60 -13.34 15.97
CA ILE A 340 25.32 -12.35 15.19
C ILE A 340 25.01 -12.61 13.71
N VAL A 341 24.25 -11.72 13.10
CA VAL A 341 23.99 -11.70 11.65
C VAL A 341 24.85 -10.60 11.04
N SER A 342 25.83 -10.97 10.23
CA SER A 342 26.59 -10.03 9.42
C SER A 342 25.94 -9.91 8.06
N VAL A 343 25.46 -8.71 7.69
CA VAL A 343 24.96 -8.41 6.35
C VAL A 343 26.07 -7.69 5.61
N ILE A 344 26.57 -8.32 4.55
CA ILE A 344 27.64 -7.77 3.72
C ILE A 344 27.01 -7.25 2.44
N ASN A 345 27.03 -5.93 2.26
CA ASN A 345 26.73 -5.30 0.98
C ASN A 345 28.04 -5.18 0.19
N ARG A 346 28.14 -5.84 -0.96
CA ARG A 346 29.35 -5.89 -1.78
C ARG A 346 29.79 -4.51 -2.29
N GLU A 347 28.87 -3.58 -2.54
CA GLU A 347 29.22 -2.24 -3.02
C GLU A 347 29.77 -1.30 -1.93
N TYR A 348 29.40 -1.48 -0.66
CA TYR A 348 29.71 -0.52 0.40
C TYR A 348 30.39 -1.10 1.65
N CYS A 349 30.67 -2.40 1.72
CA CYS A 349 31.31 -3.07 2.88
C CYS A 349 30.74 -2.65 4.26
N LYS A 350 29.44 -2.42 4.35
CA LYS A 350 28.79 -2.11 5.62
C LYS A 350 28.44 -3.41 6.33
N LYS A 351 29.15 -3.70 7.44
CA LYS A 351 28.75 -4.75 8.37
C LYS A 351 27.69 -4.19 9.33
N ILE A 352 26.49 -4.76 9.30
CA ILE A 352 25.47 -4.50 10.31
C ILE A 352 25.55 -5.65 11.31
N LEU A 353 25.93 -5.34 12.54
CA LEU A 353 25.93 -6.28 13.66
C LEU A 353 24.57 -6.17 14.35
N ILE A 354 23.77 -7.23 14.31
CA ILE A 354 22.54 -7.36 15.10
C ILE A 354 22.88 -8.27 16.28
N VAL A 355 22.84 -7.72 17.49
CA VAL A 355 23.08 -8.44 18.76
C VAL A 355 21.75 -8.79 19.38
#